data_002944c8769ba7ecf9cd0488a66652f6
#
_entry.id   002944c8769ba7ecf9cd0488a66652f6
#
_cell.length_a   1.000
_cell.length_b   1.000
_cell.length_c   1.000
_cell.angle_alpha   90.00
_cell.angle_beta   90.00
_cell.angle_gamma   90.00
#
_symmetry.space_group_name_H-M   'P 1'
#
loop_
_entity.id
_entity.type
_entity.pdbx_description
1 polymer ?
#
loop_
_entity_poly.entity_id
_entity_poly.type
_entity_poly.pdbx_seq_one_letter_code
_entity_poly.pdbx_strand_id
1 'polypeptide(L)'
;MYQKILLPVDMNEEASWERALPTALALCRTFEASLHIVTVLPDYRMPLVGSYFPADFSEKAYQAISDAQHKFIKQHVPSDVSAKCVVAEGSPWEAIIDVAKQLEIDLIVMASHNKRKFADYLLGPNAEHVVHHSKMSVMVVR
;
A
#
# COMPACT_ATOMS: atom_id res chain seq x y z
N MET A 1 -7.77 -17.98 -8.91
CA MET A 1 -8.71 -17.44 -7.90
C MET A 1 -8.60 -15.94 -7.80
N TYR A 2 -7.45 -15.41 -7.37
CA TYR A 2 -7.19 -13.97 -7.36
C TYR A 2 -6.51 -13.54 -8.65
N GLN A 3 -6.93 -12.40 -9.21
CA GLN A 3 -6.37 -11.86 -10.46
C GLN A 3 -5.58 -10.57 -10.25
N LYS A 4 -5.99 -9.77 -9.26
CA LYS A 4 -5.36 -8.49 -8.94
C LYS A 4 -5.14 -8.38 -7.44
N ILE A 5 -3.89 -8.29 -7.04
CA ILE A 5 -3.48 -8.21 -5.63
C ILE A 5 -2.94 -6.80 -5.36
N LEU A 6 -3.42 -6.17 -4.30
CA LEU A 6 -2.96 -4.86 -3.84
C LEU A 6 -2.05 -5.02 -2.63
N LEU A 7 -0.89 -4.39 -2.68
CA LEU A 7 0.07 -4.33 -1.57
C LEU A 7 0.31 -2.86 -1.20
N PRO A 8 -0.22 -2.39 -0.08
CA PRO A 8 0.15 -1.09 0.47
C PRO A 8 1.60 -1.11 0.98
N VAL A 9 2.37 -0.11 0.59
CA VAL A 9 3.79 0.02 0.97
C VAL A 9 4.06 1.45 1.43
N ASP A 10 4.61 1.59 2.62
CA ASP A 10 5.22 2.83 3.09
C ASP A 10 6.71 2.75 2.77
N MET A 11 7.19 3.60 1.87
CA MET A 11 8.58 3.60 1.41
C MET A 11 9.59 3.95 2.51
N ASN A 12 9.14 4.58 3.59
CA ASN A 12 9.96 4.96 4.74
C ASN A 12 9.93 3.91 5.87
N GLU A 13 9.14 2.84 5.71
CA GLU A 13 8.92 1.85 6.76
C GLU A 13 9.02 0.44 6.18
N GLU A 14 10.16 -0.19 6.36
CA GLU A 14 10.42 -1.55 5.84
C GLU A 14 9.45 -2.59 6.40
N ALA A 15 9.03 -2.41 7.66
CA ALA A 15 8.06 -3.30 8.30
C ALA A 15 6.71 -3.34 7.57
N SER A 16 6.39 -2.33 6.75
CA SER A 16 5.16 -2.31 5.96
C SER A 16 5.17 -3.33 4.83
N TRP A 17 6.33 -3.81 4.40
CA TRP A 17 6.42 -4.69 3.23
C TRP A 17 7.37 -5.89 3.37
N GLU A 18 8.32 -5.88 4.31
CA GLU A 18 9.36 -6.92 4.40
C GLU A 18 8.81 -8.36 4.47
N ARG A 19 7.67 -8.54 5.13
CA ARG A 19 6.97 -9.84 5.24
C ARG A 19 5.81 -9.96 4.27
N ALA A 20 5.10 -8.87 4.04
CA ALA A 20 3.92 -8.87 3.17
C ALA A 20 4.29 -9.04 1.69
N LEU A 21 5.41 -8.45 1.24
CA LEU A 21 5.83 -8.57 -0.16
C LEU A 21 6.13 -10.01 -0.58
N PRO A 22 6.94 -10.81 0.16
CA PRO A 22 7.15 -12.21 -0.22
C PRO A 22 5.85 -13.02 -0.29
N THR A 23 4.92 -12.76 0.62
CA THR A 23 3.60 -13.39 0.62
C THR A 23 2.81 -13.01 -0.63
N ALA A 24 2.75 -11.72 -0.94
CA ALA A 24 2.05 -11.23 -2.15
C ALA A 24 2.66 -11.81 -3.43
N LEU A 25 4.00 -11.88 -3.52
CA LEU A 25 4.68 -12.47 -4.68
C LEU A 25 4.37 -13.95 -4.84
N ALA A 26 4.35 -14.72 -3.75
CA ALA A 26 3.98 -16.14 -3.79
C ALA A 26 2.55 -16.32 -4.29
N LEU A 27 1.62 -15.49 -3.84
CA LEU A 27 0.23 -15.53 -4.30
C LEU A 27 0.10 -15.10 -5.77
N CYS A 28 0.84 -14.09 -6.20
CA CYS A 28 0.87 -13.68 -7.61
C CYS A 28 1.32 -14.82 -8.52
N ARG A 29 2.36 -15.56 -8.11
CA ARG A 29 2.83 -16.72 -8.87
C ARG A 29 1.83 -17.86 -8.88
N THR A 30 1.22 -18.15 -7.74
CA THR A 30 0.26 -19.25 -7.61
C THR A 30 -0.98 -19.04 -8.46
N PHE A 31 -1.49 -17.81 -8.50
CA PHE A 31 -2.75 -17.48 -9.21
C PHE A 31 -2.54 -16.79 -10.54
N GLU A 32 -1.30 -16.59 -10.96
CA GLU A 32 -0.98 -15.78 -12.15
C GLU A 32 -1.59 -14.37 -12.08
N ALA A 33 -1.57 -13.78 -10.87
CA ALA A 33 -2.15 -12.49 -10.58
C ALA A 33 -1.16 -11.34 -10.83
N SER A 34 -1.69 -10.16 -11.12
CA SER A 34 -0.89 -8.93 -11.17
C SER A 34 -0.78 -8.31 -9.78
N LEU A 35 0.40 -7.74 -9.48
CA LEU A 35 0.66 -7.02 -8.25
C LEU A 35 0.48 -5.52 -8.47
N HIS A 36 -0.29 -4.88 -7.60
CA HIS A 36 -0.47 -3.44 -7.58
C HIS A 36 0.11 -2.92 -6.26
N ILE A 37 1.08 -2.02 -6.33
CA ILE A 37 1.71 -1.42 -5.16
C ILE A 37 1.14 -0.02 -4.99
N VAL A 38 0.55 0.25 -3.83
CA VAL A 38 0.01 1.57 -3.49
C VAL A 38 0.80 2.19 -2.35
N THR A 39 1.17 3.45 -2.51
CA THR A 39 1.72 4.29 -1.47
C THR A 39 0.81 5.49 -1.27
N VAL A 40 0.48 5.79 -0.02
CA VAL A 40 -0.45 6.86 0.31
C VAL A 40 0.33 8.06 0.83
N LEU A 41 0.13 9.20 0.18
CA LEU A 41 0.65 10.48 0.63
C LEU A 41 -0.38 11.20 1.51
N PRO A 42 0.08 12.00 2.51
CA PRO A 42 -0.83 12.90 3.21
C PRO A 42 -1.52 13.86 2.24
N ASP A 43 -2.74 14.28 2.58
CA ASP A 43 -3.44 15.27 1.77
C ASP A 43 -2.91 16.68 2.08
N TYR A 44 -1.98 17.14 1.26
CA TYR A 44 -1.37 18.47 1.39
C TYR A 44 -2.29 19.63 1.05
N ARG A 45 -3.50 19.34 0.53
CA ARG A 45 -4.52 20.37 0.25
C ARG A 45 -5.36 20.70 1.48
N MET A 46 -5.26 19.93 2.55
CA MET A 46 -5.91 20.25 3.81
C MET A 46 -5.37 21.57 4.37
N PRO A 47 -6.23 22.50 4.87
CA PRO A 47 -5.79 23.83 5.30
C PRO A 47 -4.65 23.85 6.32
N LEU A 48 -4.66 22.90 7.27
CA LEU A 48 -3.61 22.79 8.29
C LEU A 48 -2.27 22.34 7.73
N VAL A 49 -2.27 21.52 6.71
CA VAL A 49 -1.07 20.98 6.08
C VAL A 49 -0.62 21.90 4.94
N GLY A 50 -1.54 22.33 4.09
CA GLY A 50 -1.25 23.14 2.90
C GLY A 50 -0.65 24.51 3.20
N SER A 51 -0.92 25.11 4.39
CA SER A 51 -0.37 26.40 4.78
C SER A 51 1.16 26.38 5.02
N TYR A 52 1.75 25.20 5.23
CA TYR A 52 3.19 25.05 5.47
C TYR A 52 4.00 24.68 4.23
N PHE A 53 3.36 24.42 3.09
CA PHE A 53 4.01 23.90 1.91
C PHE A 53 3.77 24.80 0.68
N PRO A 54 4.77 24.91 -0.23
CA PRO A 54 4.59 25.60 -1.52
C PRO A 54 3.46 24.94 -2.34
N ALA A 55 2.88 25.72 -3.26
CA ALA A 55 1.78 25.24 -4.12
C ALA A 55 2.14 24.02 -4.98
N ASP A 56 3.43 23.84 -5.32
CA ASP A 56 3.92 22.72 -6.13
C ASP A 56 4.45 21.55 -5.29
N PHE A 57 4.35 21.62 -3.96
CA PHE A 57 4.92 20.60 -3.07
C PHE A 57 4.29 19.24 -3.24
N SER A 58 2.96 19.17 -3.36
CA SER A 58 2.26 17.90 -3.54
C SER A 58 2.64 17.21 -4.86
N GLU A 59 2.83 17.98 -5.92
CA GLU A 59 3.26 17.45 -7.21
C GLU A 59 4.69 16.89 -7.14
N LYS A 60 5.61 17.61 -6.49
CA LYS A 60 6.98 17.13 -6.25
C LYS A 60 7.02 15.90 -5.36
N ALA A 61 6.20 15.87 -4.31
CA ALA A 61 6.09 14.70 -3.44
C ALA A 61 5.53 13.49 -4.19
N TYR A 62 4.51 13.69 -5.02
CA TYR A 62 3.96 12.66 -5.88
C TYR A 62 5.04 12.07 -6.80
N GLN A 63 5.81 12.91 -7.49
CA GLN A 63 6.87 12.46 -8.39
C GLN A 63 7.96 11.71 -7.64
N ALA A 64 8.38 12.19 -6.47
CA ALA A 64 9.39 11.53 -5.66
C ALA A 64 8.95 10.12 -5.22
N ILE A 65 7.69 9.96 -4.81
CA ILE A 65 7.14 8.67 -4.43
C ILE A 65 6.98 7.75 -5.64
N SER A 66 6.52 8.27 -6.76
CA SER A 66 6.42 7.48 -7.99
C SER A 66 7.78 6.94 -8.42
N ASP A 67 8.82 7.76 -8.37
CA ASP A 67 10.19 7.33 -8.67
C ASP A 67 10.69 6.28 -7.67
N ALA A 68 10.38 6.46 -6.39
CA ALA A 68 10.72 5.48 -5.35
C ALA A 68 10.00 4.14 -5.56
N GLN A 69 8.74 4.16 -5.99
CA GLN A 69 7.98 2.96 -6.31
C GLN A 69 8.58 2.20 -7.50
N HIS A 70 8.96 2.89 -8.55
CA HIS A 70 9.60 2.27 -9.72
C HIS A 70 10.93 1.63 -9.34
N LYS A 71 11.73 2.32 -8.52
CA LYS A 71 12.97 1.78 -7.98
C LYS A 71 12.73 0.55 -7.09
N PHE A 72 11.70 0.61 -6.25
CA PHE A 72 11.28 -0.49 -5.37
C PHE A 72 10.94 -1.74 -6.19
N ILE A 73 10.13 -1.60 -7.23
CA ILE A 73 9.77 -2.71 -8.12
C ILE A 73 11.03 -3.30 -8.74
N LYS A 74 11.91 -2.46 -9.27
CA LYS A 74 13.15 -2.91 -9.90
C LYS A 74 14.05 -3.70 -8.95
N GLN A 75 14.10 -3.30 -7.67
CA GLN A 75 14.94 -3.93 -6.66
C GLN A 75 14.33 -5.18 -6.02
N HIS A 76 13.02 -5.22 -5.84
CA HIS A 76 12.37 -6.20 -4.97
C HIS A 76 11.36 -7.10 -5.67
N VAL A 77 10.87 -6.74 -6.85
CA VAL A 77 9.89 -7.54 -7.58
C VAL A 77 10.55 -8.26 -8.74
N PRO A 78 10.53 -9.60 -8.74
CA PRO A 78 11.08 -10.38 -9.85
C PRO A 78 10.33 -10.12 -11.17
N SER A 79 11.02 -10.31 -12.29
CA SER A 79 10.49 -10.05 -13.63
C SER A 79 9.35 -10.99 -14.05
N ASP A 80 9.18 -12.12 -13.36
CA ASP A 80 8.08 -13.07 -13.60
C ASP A 80 6.74 -12.61 -13.03
N VAL A 81 6.72 -11.55 -12.21
CA VAL A 81 5.50 -10.97 -11.66
C VAL A 81 5.22 -9.62 -12.31
N SER A 82 4.03 -9.47 -12.89
CA SER A 82 3.60 -8.19 -13.43
C SER A 82 3.24 -7.24 -12.28
N ALA A 83 3.96 -6.13 -12.17
CA ALA A 83 3.76 -5.16 -11.09
C ALA A 83 3.48 -3.76 -11.63
N LYS A 84 2.55 -3.07 -11.00
CA LYS A 84 2.16 -1.69 -11.28
C LYS A 84 2.18 -0.86 -10.00
N CYS A 85 2.42 0.44 -10.14
CA CYS A 85 2.48 1.39 -9.03
C CYS A 85 1.28 2.32 -9.05
N VAL A 86 0.80 2.67 -7.86
CA VAL A 86 -0.24 3.67 -7.65
C VAL A 86 0.18 4.57 -6.50
N VAL A 87 0.05 5.88 -6.69
CA VAL A 87 0.20 6.87 -5.63
C VAL A 87 -1.19 7.43 -5.31
N ALA A 88 -1.59 7.36 -4.06
CA ALA A 88 -2.86 7.89 -3.58
C ALA A 88 -2.63 8.95 -2.52
N GLU A 89 -3.61 9.79 -2.26
CA GLU A 89 -3.57 10.84 -1.24
C GLU A 89 -4.70 10.65 -0.23
N GLY A 90 -4.45 11.10 1.00
CA GLY A 90 -5.47 11.17 2.05
C GLY A 90 -5.19 10.27 3.25
N SER A 91 -6.25 9.87 3.93
CA SER A 91 -6.19 8.93 5.03
C SER A 91 -5.79 7.54 4.50
N PRO A 92 -4.74 6.90 5.07
CA PRO A 92 -4.19 5.67 4.49
C PRO A 92 -5.20 4.57 4.24
N TRP A 93 -6.01 4.19 5.24
CA TRP A 93 -6.95 3.08 5.07
C TRP A 93 -8.07 3.40 4.08
N GLU A 94 -8.57 4.65 4.07
CA GLU A 94 -9.59 5.07 3.12
C GLU A 94 -9.05 5.07 1.69
N ALA A 95 -7.86 5.62 1.49
CA ALA A 95 -7.20 5.65 0.20
C ALA A 95 -6.91 4.25 -0.34
N ILE A 96 -6.48 3.33 0.53
CA ILE A 96 -6.26 1.92 0.15
C ILE A 96 -7.56 1.29 -0.36
N ILE A 97 -8.66 1.47 0.35
CA ILE A 97 -9.96 0.91 -0.05
C ILE A 97 -10.46 1.55 -1.35
N ASP A 98 -10.29 2.86 -1.51
CA ASP A 98 -10.71 3.54 -2.73
C ASP A 98 -9.92 3.08 -3.96
N VAL A 99 -8.60 2.95 -3.83
CA VAL A 99 -7.75 2.39 -4.89
C VAL A 99 -8.16 0.95 -5.21
N ALA A 100 -8.42 0.14 -4.19
CA ALA A 100 -8.85 -1.23 -4.40
C ALA A 100 -10.16 -1.33 -5.18
N LYS A 101 -11.10 -0.44 -4.91
CA LYS A 101 -12.36 -0.36 -5.67
C LYS A 101 -12.13 0.11 -7.11
N GLN A 102 -11.36 1.18 -7.30
CA GLN A 102 -11.10 1.75 -8.62
C GLN A 102 -10.38 0.78 -9.56
N LEU A 103 -9.44 0.01 -9.03
CA LEU A 103 -8.67 -0.97 -9.80
C LEU A 103 -9.31 -2.35 -9.87
N GLU A 104 -10.46 -2.53 -9.23
CA GLU A 104 -11.13 -3.83 -9.13
C GLU A 104 -10.23 -4.90 -8.54
N ILE A 105 -9.55 -4.54 -7.45
CA ILE A 105 -8.70 -5.47 -6.68
C ILE A 105 -9.57 -6.54 -6.02
N ASP A 106 -9.10 -7.76 -6.03
CA ASP A 106 -9.82 -8.88 -5.39
C ASP A 106 -9.14 -9.39 -4.12
N LEU A 107 -7.89 -9.03 -3.87
CA LEU A 107 -7.20 -9.35 -2.62
C LEU A 107 -6.27 -8.19 -2.21
N ILE A 108 -6.43 -7.74 -0.97
CA ILE A 108 -5.47 -6.81 -0.33
C ILE A 108 -4.56 -7.64 0.57
N VAL A 109 -3.23 -7.54 0.36
CA VAL A 109 -2.22 -8.15 1.24
C VAL A 109 -1.50 -7.01 1.95
N MET A 110 -1.55 -6.98 3.26
CA MET A 110 -0.92 -5.90 4.02
C MET A 110 -0.29 -6.41 5.31
N ALA A 111 0.74 -5.71 5.76
CA ALA A 111 1.41 -6.04 7.00
C ALA A 111 0.55 -5.66 8.21
N SER A 112 0.62 -6.49 9.24
CA SER A 112 0.19 -6.10 10.58
C SER A 112 1.33 -5.30 11.21
N HIS A 113 1.23 -3.98 11.11
CA HIS A 113 2.28 -3.08 11.55
C HIS A 113 1.84 -2.36 12.82
N ASN A 114 2.47 -2.68 13.95
CA ASN A 114 2.22 -2.02 15.21
C ASN A 114 3.55 -1.59 15.86
N LYS A 115 3.74 -0.28 15.99
CA LYS A 115 4.92 0.31 16.65
C LYS A 115 4.91 0.13 18.17
N ARG A 116 3.80 -0.36 18.76
CA ARG A 116 3.67 -0.53 20.21
C ARG A 116 4.03 -1.96 20.61
N LYS A 117 5.14 -2.11 21.31
CA LYS A 117 5.68 -3.40 21.78
C LYS A 117 4.75 -4.24 22.68
N PHE A 118 3.65 -3.66 23.16
CA PHE A 118 2.73 -4.33 24.11
C PHE A 118 1.48 -4.92 23.47
N ALA A 119 1.39 -4.94 22.15
CA ALA A 119 0.16 -5.34 21.47
C ALA A 119 0.42 -6.37 20.35
N ASP A 120 1.11 -7.46 20.69
CA ASP A 120 1.42 -8.54 19.75
C ASP A 120 0.18 -9.19 19.11
N TYR A 121 -1.00 -8.95 19.70
CA TYR A 121 -2.28 -9.49 19.26
C TYR A 121 -3.14 -8.49 18.48
N LEU A 122 -2.78 -7.21 18.47
CA LEU A 122 -3.56 -6.18 17.82
C LEU A 122 -3.05 -5.92 16.40
N LEU A 123 -3.97 -5.73 15.48
CA LEU A 123 -3.67 -5.22 14.16
C LEU A 123 -3.27 -3.74 14.27
N GLY A 124 -2.37 -3.28 13.40
CA GLY A 124 -2.12 -1.85 13.27
C GLY A 124 -3.39 -1.11 12.84
N PRO A 125 -3.51 0.21 13.14
CA PRO A 125 -4.74 0.96 12.88
C PRO A 125 -5.24 0.88 11.43
N ASN A 126 -4.33 0.93 10.47
CA ASN A 126 -4.71 0.84 9.06
C ASN A 126 -5.21 -0.55 8.69
N ALA A 127 -4.54 -1.61 9.16
CA ALA A 127 -4.96 -2.98 8.91
C ALA A 127 -6.34 -3.25 9.52
N GLU A 128 -6.58 -2.79 10.73
CA GLU A 128 -7.86 -2.92 11.40
C GLU A 128 -9.00 -2.25 10.61
N HIS A 129 -8.80 -1.00 10.19
CA HIS A 129 -9.79 -0.27 9.40
C HIS A 129 -10.03 -0.89 8.03
N VAL A 130 -8.97 -1.36 7.36
CA VAL A 130 -9.12 -2.03 6.06
C VAL A 130 -9.92 -3.32 6.21
N VAL A 131 -9.63 -4.14 7.22
CA VAL A 131 -10.38 -5.38 7.49
C VAL A 131 -11.85 -5.08 7.76
N HIS A 132 -12.15 -4.04 8.55
CA HIS A 132 -13.51 -3.66 8.90
C HIS A 132 -14.33 -3.13 7.74
N HIS A 133 -13.73 -2.34 6.86
CA HIS A 133 -14.45 -1.56 5.85
C HIS A 133 -14.31 -2.09 4.43
N SER A 134 -13.36 -3.00 4.18
CA SER A 134 -13.17 -3.58 2.85
C SER A 134 -14.26 -4.58 2.52
N LYS A 135 -14.70 -4.57 1.26
CA LYS A 135 -15.55 -5.62 0.69
C LYS A 135 -14.75 -6.70 -0.04
N MET A 136 -13.46 -6.46 -0.24
CA MET A 136 -12.54 -7.42 -0.83
C MET A 136 -11.93 -8.31 0.24
N SER A 137 -11.39 -9.46 -0.17
CA SER A 137 -10.59 -10.30 0.71
C SER A 137 -9.37 -9.52 1.21
N VAL A 138 -9.04 -9.66 2.48
CA VAL A 138 -7.87 -9.02 3.10
C VAL A 138 -7.05 -10.07 3.81
N MET A 139 -5.77 -10.15 3.45
CA MET A 139 -4.80 -10.98 4.14
C MET A 139 -3.87 -10.08 4.94
N VAL A 140 -3.83 -10.28 6.25
CA VAL A 140 -2.94 -9.56 7.14
C VAL A 140 -1.75 -10.44 7.48
N VAL A 141 -0.54 -9.98 7.11
CA VAL A 141 0.70 -10.71 7.33
C VAL A 141 1.37 -10.20 8.60
N ARG A 142 1.62 -11.09 9.55
CA ARG A 142 2.25 -10.78 10.83
C ARG A 142 3.76 -10.97 10.81
#